data_fcf69fb18b85ac2a6a3991a7e9fb5dcd
#
_entry.id   fcf69fb18b85ac2a6a3991a7e9fb5dcd
#
_cell.length_a   1.000
_cell.length_b   1.000
_cell.length_c   1.000
_cell.angle_alpha   90.00
_cell.angle_beta   90.00
_cell.angle_gamma   90.00
#
_symmetry.space_group_name_H-M   'P 1'
#
loop_
_entity.id
_entity.type
_entity.pdbx_description
1 polymer ?
#
loop_
_entity_poly.entity_id
_entity_poly.type
_entity_poly.pdbx_seq_one_letter_code
_entity_poly.pdbx_strand_id
1 'polypeptide(L)'
;YYDQMIKEGIGTKALERVLRKLGQKKTKSGRYDMIVDNMNSARLLSPVMDAIDGASIQQKNSFLIDKLNQKVLGDKVTLKDEPHLIKTPGARYFDNEGVATQPMSIFEGGVLKTYFIDTYRANKMGITPTISSASILTIDMGDKDLEALIAGVNKGILVTGFNGGNCNSTTGDFSYGIEGFLIEGGKMVQPISEMNVTGNMLKLWNQLVEVGNDPRQSSSWRIPSLHFEGIDFSGL
;
A
#
# COMPACT_ATOMS: atom_id res chain seq x y z
N TYR A 1 -19.30 11.04 5.13
CA TYR A 1 -20.40 11.54 5.96
C TYR A 1 -20.03 12.88 6.54
N TYR A 2 -20.99 13.81 6.62
CA TYR A 2 -20.73 15.21 7.00
C TYR A 2 -20.20 15.34 8.44
N ASP A 3 -20.68 14.52 9.36
CA ASP A 3 -20.24 14.44 10.76
C ASP A 3 -18.77 13.97 10.93
N GLN A 4 -18.23 13.28 9.93
CA GLN A 4 -16.85 12.77 9.93
C GLN A 4 -15.88 13.66 9.13
N MET A 5 -16.38 14.72 8.49
CA MET A 5 -15.51 15.62 7.73
C MET A 5 -14.67 16.48 8.66
N ILE A 6 -13.37 16.56 8.36
CA ILE A 6 -12.46 17.54 8.98
C ILE A 6 -12.88 18.91 8.45
N LYS A 7 -13.33 19.81 9.33
CA LYS A 7 -13.85 21.13 8.97
C LYS A 7 -12.84 22.26 9.22
N GLU A 8 -11.89 22.02 10.12
CA GLU A 8 -10.92 23.03 10.56
C GLU A 8 -9.49 22.52 10.46
N GLY A 9 -8.55 23.43 10.36
CA GLY A 9 -7.10 23.11 10.39
C GLY A 9 -6.53 22.48 9.13
N ILE A 10 -7.32 22.25 8.07
CA ILE A 10 -6.84 21.62 6.81
C ILE A 10 -5.73 22.47 6.17
N GLY A 11 -5.95 23.79 6.05
CA GLY A 11 -4.98 24.70 5.47
C GLY A 11 -3.70 24.78 6.30
N THR A 12 -3.82 24.85 7.62
CA THR A 12 -2.66 24.86 8.54
C THR A 12 -1.83 23.59 8.38
N LYS A 13 -2.47 22.41 8.39
CA LYS A 13 -1.76 21.13 8.17
C LYS A 13 -1.09 21.06 6.80
N ALA A 14 -1.74 21.56 5.76
CA ALA A 14 -1.15 21.60 4.42
C ALA A 14 0.09 22.50 4.39
N LEU A 15 0.00 23.70 4.98
CA LEU A 15 1.12 24.63 5.09
C LEU A 15 2.30 24.03 5.89
N GLU A 16 2.04 23.44 7.04
CA GLU A 16 3.06 22.77 7.85
C GLU A 16 3.79 21.68 7.07
N ARG A 17 3.05 20.84 6.32
CA ARG A 17 3.63 19.78 5.48
C ARG A 17 4.54 20.37 4.38
N VAL A 18 4.14 21.46 3.75
CA VAL A 18 4.95 22.13 2.71
C VAL A 18 6.19 22.75 3.32
N LEU A 19 6.05 23.48 4.43
CA LEU A 19 7.18 24.14 5.11
C LEU A 19 8.25 23.12 5.56
N ARG A 20 7.84 21.95 6.05
CA ARG A 20 8.79 20.88 6.42
C ARG A 20 9.62 20.36 5.24
N LYS A 21 9.13 20.51 4.00
CA LYS A 21 9.84 20.07 2.78
C LYS A 21 10.80 21.11 2.22
N LEU A 22 10.84 22.33 2.75
CA LEU A 22 11.76 23.37 2.26
C LEU A 22 13.22 22.95 2.46
N GLY A 23 14.05 23.20 1.45
CA GLY A 23 15.47 22.85 1.48
C GLY A 23 15.75 21.36 1.22
N GLN A 24 14.86 20.67 0.53
CA GLN A 24 15.06 19.29 0.09
C GLN A 24 16.39 19.09 -0.63
N LYS A 25 17.06 17.98 -0.35
CA LYS A 25 18.33 17.58 -0.96
C LYS A 25 18.31 16.09 -1.26
N LYS A 26 19.14 15.65 -2.21
CA LYS A 26 19.44 14.23 -2.37
C LYS A 26 20.26 13.73 -1.19
N THR A 27 20.05 12.47 -0.82
CA THR A 27 20.98 11.77 0.09
C THR A 27 21.73 10.67 -0.66
N LYS A 28 22.70 10.05 0.00
CA LYS A 28 23.54 9.00 -0.62
C LYS A 28 22.71 7.78 -0.99
N SER A 29 23.04 7.17 -2.12
CA SER A 29 22.54 5.85 -2.51
C SER A 29 22.89 4.81 -1.45
N GLY A 30 22.02 3.83 -1.24
CA GLY A 30 22.27 2.77 -0.26
C GLY A 30 21.01 2.06 0.21
N ARG A 31 21.20 1.17 1.19
CA ARG A 31 20.10 0.46 1.83
C ARG A 31 19.69 1.20 3.09
N TYR A 32 18.38 1.41 3.20
CA TYR A 32 17.73 2.11 4.29
C TYR A 32 16.46 1.36 4.71
N ASP A 33 16.06 1.52 5.95
CA ASP A 33 14.69 1.20 6.31
C ASP A 33 13.75 2.20 5.66
N MET A 34 12.61 1.74 5.18
CA MET A 34 11.63 2.57 4.53
C MET A 34 10.35 2.61 5.35
N ILE A 35 9.99 3.80 5.82
CA ILE A 35 8.63 4.04 6.33
C ILE A 35 7.85 4.77 5.25
N VAL A 36 6.64 4.29 4.95
CA VAL A 36 5.71 4.99 4.05
C VAL A 36 4.51 5.45 4.88
N ASP A 37 4.21 6.73 4.84
CA ASP A 37 3.07 7.27 5.59
C ASP A 37 1.71 6.78 5.04
N ASN A 38 0.66 6.85 5.85
CA ASN A 38 -0.68 6.39 5.53
C ASN A 38 -1.34 7.11 4.33
N MET A 39 -0.81 8.26 3.93
CA MET A 39 -1.30 8.98 2.75
C MET A 39 -0.78 8.37 1.45
N ASN A 40 0.35 7.66 1.52
CA ASN A 40 1.09 7.14 0.38
C ASN A 40 1.19 5.60 0.36
N SER A 41 0.91 4.91 1.48
CA SER A 41 1.04 3.45 1.61
C SER A 41 0.22 2.67 0.57
N ALA A 42 -0.97 3.16 0.20
CA ALA A 42 -1.80 2.57 -0.83
C ALA A 42 -1.10 2.51 -2.21
N ARG A 43 -0.12 3.39 -2.50
CA ARG A 43 0.66 3.37 -3.74
C ARG A 43 1.47 2.09 -3.91
N LEU A 44 1.97 1.51 -2.80
CA LEU A 44 2.70 0.24 -2.83
C LEU A 44 1.76 -0.97 -2.92
N LEU A 45 0.53 -0.85 -2.43
CA LEU A 45 -0.46 -1.91 -2.50
C LEU A 45 -1.11 -2.01 -3.89
N SER A 46 -1.26 -0.88 -4.61
CA SER A 46 -1.93 -0.84 -5.91
C SER A 46 -1.41 -1.90 -6.90
N PRO A 47 -0.09 -2.07 -7.13
CA PRO A 47 0.39 -3.09 -8.07
C PRO A 47 0.05 -4.53 -7.65
N VAL A 48 -0.06 -4.79 -6.34
CA VAL A 48 -0.47 -6.10 -5.82
C VAL A 48 -1.95 -6.35 -6.12
N MET A 49 -2.80 -5.32 -5.94
CA MET A 49 -4.23 -5.41 -6.26
C MET A 49 -4.45 -5.55 -7.78
N ASP A 50 -3.68 -4.82 -8.60
CA ASP A 50 -3.71 -4.93 -10.06
C ASP A 50 -3.29 -6.34 -10.54
N ALA A 51 -2.33 -6.96 -9.82
CA ALA A 51 -1.86 -8.31 -10.16
C ALA A 51 -2.90 -9.42 -9.85
N ILE A 52 -3.84 -9.18 -8.95
CA ILE A 52 -4.92 -10.13 -8.62
C ILE A 52 -6.25 -9.80 -9.31
N ASP A 53 -6.27 -8.75 -10.14
CA ASP A 53 -7.43 -8.39 -10.96
C ASP A 53 -7.68 -9.43 -12.06
N GLY A 54 -8.94 -9.69 -12.35
CA GLY A 54 -9.36 -10.69 -13.31
C GLY A 54 -8.84 -10.45 -14.73
N ALA A 55 -8.65 -9.20 -15.16
CA ALA A 55 -8.05 -8.89 -16.44
C ALA A 55 -6.58 -9.31 -16.49
N SER A 56 -5.83 -8.99 -15.45
CA SER A 56 -4.41 -9.35 -15.33
C SER A 56 -4.22 -10.87 -15.35
N ILE A 57 -5.07 -11.59 -14.61
CA ILE A 57 -5.04 -13.07 -14.55
C ILE A 57 -5.42 -13.68 -15.91
N GLN A 58 -6.53 -13.24 -16.50
CA GLN A 58 -7.04 -13.77 -17.79
C GLN A 58 -6.06 -13.52 -18.94
N GLN A 59 -5.38 -12.38 -18.95
CA GLN A 59 -4.38 -12.01 -19.96
C GLN A 59 -2.99 -12.59 -19.68
N LYS A 60 -2.81 -13.31 -18.57
CA LYS A 60 -1.52 -13.82 -18.08
C LYS A 60 -0.46 -12.74 -17.89
N ASN A 61 -0.90 -11.55 -17.52
CA ASN A 61 -0.08 -10.37 -17.28
C ASN A 61 -0.05 -10.03 -15.78
N SER A 62 0.39 -10.98 -14.96
CA SER A 62 0.42 -10.86 -13.51
C SER A 62 1.59 -11.63 -12.90
N PHE A 63 2.32 -10.98 -11.99
CA PHE A 63 3.35 -11.66 -11.18
C PHE A 63 2.74 -12.56 -10.08
N LEU A 64 1.41 -12.55 -9.92
CA LEU A 64 0.68 -13.42 -8.97
C LEU A 64 -0.14 -14.51 -9.68
N ILE A 65 0.04 -14.71 -10.99
CA ILE A 65 -0.63 -15.80 -11.70
C ILE A 65 -0.25 -17.16 -11.10
N ASP A 66 -1.21 -18.08 -11.00
CA ASP A 66 -1.05 -19.43 -10.44
C ASP A 66 -0.52 -19.45 -8.99
N LYS A 67 -0.72 -18.36 -8.23
CA LYS A 67 -0.27 -18.23 -6.84
C LYS A 67 -1.39 -18.39 -5.79
N LEU A 68 -2.61 -18.72 -6.21
CA LEU A 68 -3.71 -18.94 -5.28
C LEU A 68 -3.35 -20.01 -4.24
N ASN A 69 -3.63 -19.74 -2.97
CA ASN A 69 -3.28 -20.55 -1.81
C ASN A 69 -1.76 -20.77 -1.58
N GLN A 70 -0.91 -20.00 -2.24
CA GLN A 70 0.53 -19.99 -1.97
C GLN A 70 0.92 -18.79 -1.10
N LYS A 71 1.91 -18.98 -0.24
CA LYS A 71 2.55 -17.89 0.51
C LYS A 71 3.49 -17.13 -0.41
N VAL A 72 3.16 -15.88 -0.70
CA VAL A 72 3.88 -15.01 -1.65
C VAL A 72 4.36 -13.72 -1.02
N LEU A 73 3.76 -13.30 0.09
CA LEU A 73 4.12 -12.09 0.84
C LEU A 73 4.54 -12.44 2.28
N GLY A 74 5.04 -11.47 3.01
CA GLY A 74 5.48 -11.64 4.40
C GLY A 74 4.33 -11.95 5.37
N ASP A 75 4.65 -12.54 6.52
CA ASP A 75 3.68 -12.96 7.55
C ASP A 75 2.82 -11.81 8.10
N LYS A 76 3.33 -10.58 8.05
CA LYS A 76 2.60 -9.38 8.50
C LYS A 76 1.49 -8.95 7.54
N VAL A 77 1.41 -9.54 6.34
CA VAL A 77 0.43 -9.15 5.33
C VAL A 77 -0.83 -9.99 5.48
N THR A 78 -1.78 -9.50 6.27
CA THR A 78 -3.17 -9.97 6.29
C THR A 78 -4.06 -8.84 5.80
N LEU A 79 -4.49 -8.95 4.53
CA LEU A 79 -5.30 -7.96 3.83
C LEU A 79 -6.70 -8.52 3.63
N LYS A 80 -7.72 -7.70 3.93
CA LYS A 80 -9.13 -8.08 3.86
C LYS A 80 -9.92 -7.08 3.03
N ASP A 81 -11.00 -7.56 2.40
CA ASP A 81 -12.09 -6.73 1.91
C ASP A 81 -13.23 -6.74 2.95
N GLU A 82 -13.57 -5.57 3.46
CA GLU A 82 -14.59 -5.36 4.50
C GLU A 82 -15.74 -4.50 3.97
N PRO A 83 -16.57 -5.02 3.05
CA PRO A 83 -17.54 -4.22 2.28
C PRO A 83 -18.66 -3.59 3.12
N HIS A 84 -18.88 -4.07 4.34
CA HIS A 84 -20.01 -3.67 5.19
C HIS A 84 -19.61 -2.74 6.35
N LEU A 85 -18.40 -2.17 6.34
CA LEU A 85 -18.01 -1.19 7.35
C LEU A 85 -18.89 0.05 7.28
N ILE A 86 -19.68 0.25 8.33
CA ILE A 86 -20.68 1.33 8.40
C ILE A 86 -19.99 2.70 8.28
N LYS A 87 -20.62 3.61 7.53
CA LYS A 87 -20.13 4.98 7.32
C LYS A 87 -18.69 5.06 6.75
N THR A 88 -18.25 4.05 6.03
CA THR A 88 -16.93 4.04 5.39
C THR A 88 -17.07 4.25 3.87
N PRO A 89 -16.24 5.10 3.23
CA PRO A 89 -16.21 5.20 1.78
C PRO A 89 -15.96 3.83 1.14
N GLY A 90 -16.72 3.51 0.09
CA GLY A 90 -16.61 2.20 -0.59
C GLY A 90 -17.53 1.10 -0.02
N ALA A 91 -18.22 1.34 1.11
CA ALA A 91 -19.19 0.37 1.64
C ALA A 91 -20.30 0.09 0.62
N ARG A 92 -20.58 -1.20 0.37
CA ARG A 92 -21.60 -1.64 -0.60
C ARG A 92 -22.07 -3.06 -0.30
N TYR A 93 -23.30 -3.38 -0.65
CA TYR A 93 -23.91 -4.70 -0.47
C TYR A 93 -23.82 -5.59 -1.72
N PHE A 94 -23.47 -5.02 -2.86
CA PHE A 94 -23.29 -5.73 -4.13
C PHE A 94 -22.26 -4.99 -5.00
N ASP A 95 -21.64 -5.71 -5.89
CA ASP A 95 -20.67 -5.17 -6.85
C ASP A 95 -21.36 -4.60 -8.11
N ASN A 96 -20.59 -4.24 -9.13
CA ASN A 96 -21.10 -3.66 -10.37
C ASN A 96 -21.89 -4.66 -11.24
N GLU A 97 -21.81 -5.95 -10.96
CA GLU A 97 -22.55 -7.02 -11.63
C GLU A 97 -23.77 -7.47 -10.82
N GLY A 98 -24.03 -6.85 -9.65
CA GLY A 98 -25.13 -7.22 -8.75
C GLY A 98 -24.80 -8.43 -7.86
N VAL A 99 -23.55 -8.87 -7.81
CA VAL A 99 -23.11 -9.96 -6.94
C VAL A 99 -23.00 -9.46 -5.52
N ALA A 100 -23.60 -10.16 -4.56
CA ALA A 100 -23.59 -9.79 -3.16
C ALA A 100 -22.15 -9.81 -2.60
N THR A 101 -21.75 -8.71 -1.95
CA THR A 101 -20.46 -8.60 -1.29
C THR A 101 -20.46 -9.28 0.07
N GLN A 102 -19.33 -9.86 0.46
CA GLN A 102 -19.12 -10.46 1.77
C GLN A 102 -17.71 -10.09 2.27
N PRO A 103 -17.51 -9.98 3.59
CA PRO A 103 -16.16 -9.87 4.13
C PRO A 103 -15.30 -11.06 3.68
N MET A 104 -14.09 -10.80 3.22
CA MET A 104 -13.20 -11.86 2.72
C MET A 104 -11.73 -11.54 2.92
N SER A 105 -10.92 -12.57 3.14
CA SER A 105 -9.47 -12.45 3.15
C SER A 105 -8.94 -12.41 1.72
N ILE A 106 -8.11 -11.42 1.40
CA ILE A 106 -7.36 -11.33 0.14
C ILE A 106 -5.99 -11.99 0.33
N PHE A 107 -5.30 -11.60 1.40
CA PHE A 107 -4.10 -12.27 1.89
C PHE A 107 -4.27 -12.60 3.37
N GLU A 108 -3.76 -13.74 3.81
CA GLU A 108 -3.77 -14.18 5.20
C GLU A 108 -2.37 -14.69 5.57
N GLY A 109 -1.66 -13.93 6.41
CA GLY A 109 -0.26 -14.23 6.73
C GLY A 109 0.62 -14.38 5.48
N GLY A 110 0.40 -13.53 4.48
CA GLY A 110 1.10 -13.56 3.19
C GLY A 110 0.64 -14.61 2.19
N VAL A 111 -0.36 -15.46 2.54
CA VAL A 111 -0.96 -16.46 1.64
C VAL A 111 -2.06 -15.81 0.81
N LEU A 112 -1.96 -15.85 -0.52
CA LEU A 112 -2.99 -15.35 -1.42
C LEU A 112 -4.24 -16.23 -1.36
N LYS A 113 -5.39 -15.66 -1.01
CA LYS A 113 -6.65 -16.39 -0.79
C LYS A 113 -7.66 -16.22 -1.92
N THR A 114 -7.57 -15.16 -2.70
CA THR A 114 -8.55 -14.90 -3.78
C THR A 114 -7.96 -14.05 -4.90
N TYR A 115 -8.55 -14.20 -6.09
CA TYR A 115 -8.49 -13.23 -7.20
C TYR A 115 -9.82 -12.51 -7.31
N PHE A 116 -9.85 -11.34 -7.91
CA PHE A 116 -11.07 -10.59 -8.23
C PHE A 116 -11.49 -10.90 -9.66
N ILE A 117 -12.39 -11.87 -9.84
CA ILE A 117 -12.80 -12.39 -11.15
C ILE A 117 -14.28 -12.10 -11.39
N ASP A 118 -14.56 -11.22 -12.32
CA ASP A 118 -15.92 -10.93 -12.77
C ASP A 118 -16.54 -12.08 -13.60
N THR A 119 -17.84 -12.02 -13.82
CA THR A 119 -18.61 -13.06 -14.52
C THR A 119 -18.12 -13.26 -15.95
N TYR A 120 -17.80 -12.17 -16.68
CA TYR A 120 -17.31 -12.27 -18.06
C TYR A 120 -15.98 -13.02 -18.14
N ARG A 121 -15.02 -12.65 -17.30
CA ARG A 121 -13.69 -13.27 -17.27
C ARG A 121 -13.74 -14.71 -16.74
N ALA A 122 -14.57 -14.95 -15.73
CA ALA A 122 -14.81 -16.29 -15.20
C ALA A 122 -15.31 -17.25 -16.30
N ASN A 123 -16.33 -16.84 -17.06
CA ASN A 123 -16.84 -17.61 -18.18
C ASN A 123 -15.76 -17.87 -19.25
N LYS A 124 -14.95 -16.88 -19.57
CA LYS A 124 -13.86 -16.98 -20.54
C LYS A 124 -12.75 -17.95 -20.09
N MET A 125 -12.50 -18.04 -18.81
CA MET A 125 -11.49 -18.95 -18.23
C MET A 125 -12.06 -20.31 -17.81
N GLY A 126 -13.37 -20.51 -17.84
CA GLY A 126 -14.02 -21.74 -17.40
C GLY A 126 -13.94 -21.98 -15.89
N ILE A 127 -13.96 -20.90 -15.09
CA ILE A 127 -13.88 -20.96 -13.62
C ILE A 127 -15.08 -20.28 -12.97
N THR A 128 -15.24 -20.47 -11.66
CA THR A 128 -16.28 -19.78 -10.88
C THR A 128 -15.90 -18.31 -10.66
N PRO A 129 -16.83 -17.34 -10.89
CA PRO A 129 -16.59 -15.96 -10.57
C PRO A 129 -16.45 -15.77 -9.05
N THR A 130 -15.69 -14.74 -8.67
CA THR A 130 -15.62 -14.26 -7.29
C THR A 130 -16.40 -12.94 -7.18
N ILE A 131 -15.78 -11.87 -6.71
CA ILE A 131 -16.31 -10.51 -6.75
C ILE A 131 -15.49 -9.70 -7.76
N SER A 132 -16.10 -8.77 -8.48
CA SER A 132 -15.44 -8.04 -9.58
C SER A 132 -14.32 -7.10 -9.11
N SER A 133 -14.37 -6.60 -7.89
CA SER A 133 -13.36 -5.72 -7.29
C SER A 133 -13.53 -5.62 -5.78
N ALA A 134 -12.48 -5.23 -5.06
CA ALA A 134 -12.56 -4.92 -3.63
C ALA A 134 -13.44 -3.69 -3.34
N SER A 135 -14.04 -3.66 -2.17
CA SER A 135 -14.88 -2.59 -1.66
C SER A 135 -14.11 -1.69 -0.68
N ILE A 136 -13.72 -2.24 0.46
CA ILE A 136 -12.95 -1.55 1.49
C ILE A 136 -11.77 -2.42 1.89
N LEU A 137 -10.57 -1.98 1.54
CA LEU A 137 -9.34 -2.68 1.90
C LEU A 137 -8.90 -2.30 3.31
N THR A 138 -8.69 -3.31 4.14
CA THR A 138 -8.10 -3.19 5.47
C THR A 138 -6.93 -4.15 5.61
N ILE A 139 -5.90 -3.75 6.35
CA ILE A 139 -4.79 -4.61 6.73
C ILE A 139 -4.79 -4.77 8.26
N ASP A 140 -4.42 -5.92 8.77
CA ASP A 140 -4.30 -6.14 10.21
C ASP A 140 -3.24 -5.18 10.77
N MET A 141 -3.67 -4.31 11.69
CA MET A 141 -2.87 -3.21 12.23
C MET A 141 -1.96 -3.69 13.37
N GLY A 142 -0.81 -3.04 13.49
CA GLY A 142 0.03 -3.11 14.68
C GLY A 142 -0.44 -2.15 15.78
N ASP A 143 0.45 -1.84 16.71
CA ASP A 143 0.20 -0.99 17.88
C ASP A 143 0.87 0.39 17.81
N LYS A 144 1.76 0.62 16.83
CA LYS A 144 2.55 1.85 16.70
C LYS A 144 1.90 2.83 15.71
N ASP A 145 1.87 4.10 16.07
CA ASP A 145 1.59 5.18 15.13
C ASP A 145 2.84 5.54 14.29
N LEU A 146 2.70 6.47 13.36
CA LEU A 146 3.80 6.91 12.50
C LEU A 146 5.01 7.41 13.31
N GLU A 147 4.79 8.16 14.39
CA GLU A 147 5.87 8.71 15.19
C GLU A 147 6.64 7.61 15.93
N ALA A 148 5.94 6.63 16.47
CA ALA A 148 6.55 5.46 17.11
C ALA A 148 7.29 4.57 16.10
N LEU A 149 6.79 4.43 14.88
CA LEU A 149 7.53 3.75 13.79
C LEU A 149 8.85 4.47 13.49
N ILE A 150 8.82 5.80 13.31
CA ILE A 150 10.01 6.62 13.06
C ILE A 150 11.01 6.48 14.20
N ALA A 151 10.55 6.56 15.46
CA ALA A 151 11.41 6.46 16.63
C ALA A 151 12.16 5.11 16.74
N GLY A 152 11.60 4.04 16.16
CA GLY A 152 12.20 2.71 16.10
C GLY A 152 13.31 2.56 15.05
N VAL A 153 13.49 3.51 14.13
CA VAL A 153 14.42 3.39 12.99
C VAL A 153 15.70 4.17 13.25
N ASN A 154 16.84 3.49 13.23
CA ASN A 154 18.16 4.14 13.41
C ASN A 154 18.63 4.84 12.12
N LYS A 155 18.47 4.23 10.96
CA LYS A 155 18.82 4.77 9.65
C LYS A 155 17.75 4.42 8.62
N GLY A 156 16.99 5.40 8.17
CA GLY A 156 15.86 5.14 7.29
C GLY A 156 15.44 6.34 6.45
N ILE A 157 14.43 6.11 5.65
CA ILE A 157 13.74 7.14 4.85
C ILE A 157 12.25 7.06 5.13
N LEU A 158 11.66 8.17 5.59
CA LEU A 158 10.23 8.36 5.57
C LEU A 158 9.81 8.85 4.20
N VAL A 159 9.05 8.05 3.47
CA VAL A 159 8.45 8.42 2.17
C VAL A 159 7.11 9.10 2.41
N THR A 160 6.99 10.34 1.97
CA THR A 160 5.77 11.16 2.08
C THR A 160 5.21 11.56 0.71
N GLY A 161 5.75 11.00 -0.35
CA GLY A 161 5.26 11.17 -1.71
C GLY A 161 6.01 10.31 -2.71
N PHE A 162 5.28 9.86 -3.73
CA PHE A 162 5.83 9.16 -4.89
C PHE A 162 5.68 10.04 -6.12
N ASN A 163 6.79 10.29 -6.83
CA ASN A 163 6.87 11.17 -7.99
C ASN A 163 7.18 10.35 -9.25
N GLY A 164 6.14 9.97 -9.99
CA GLY A 164 6.30 9.17 -11.20
C GLY A 164 6.71 7.72 -10.94
N GLY A 165 7.24 7.09 -11.98
CA GLY A 165 7.62 5.68 -11.96
C GLY A 165 6.45 4.72 -12.17
N ASN A 166 6.78 3.45 -12.35
CA ASN A 166 5.83 2.38 -12.63
C ASN A 166 6.25 1.05 -11.98
N CYS A 167 5.34 0.09 -12.05
CA CYS A 167 5.60 -1.30 -11.76
C CYS A 167 5.28 -2.14 -13.01
N ASN A 168 6.13 -3.09 -13.32
CA ASN A 168 5.86 -4.07 -14.37
C ASN A 168 4.87 -5.12 -13.84
N SER A 169 3.69 -5.16 -14.42
CA SER A 169 2.60 -6.04 -13.98
C SER A 169 2.95 -7.54 -14.09
N THR A 170 3.81 -7.91 -15.04
CA THR A 170 4.17 -9.32 -15.27
C THR A 170 5.25 -9.81 -14.30
N THR A 171 6.24 -8.97 -13.97
CA THR A 171 7.39 -9.36 -13.14
C THR A 171 7.31 -8.84 -11.71
N GLY A 172 6.55 -7.76 -11.47
CA GLY A 172 6.49 -7.06 -10.19
C GLY A 172 7.67 -6.11 -9.96
N ASP A 173 8.58 -5.93 -10.94
CA ASP A 173 9.68 -4.99 -10.80
C ASP A 173 9.17 -3.56 -10.87
N PHE A 174 9.65 -2.73 -9.96
CA PHE A 174 9.22 -1.33 -9.86
C PHE A 174 10.39 -0.36 -9.73
N SER A 175 10.12 0.88 -10.13
CA SER A 175 10.99 2.02 -9.89
C SER A 175 10.10 3.25 -9.65
N TYR A 176 10.21 3.86 -8.48
CA TYR A 176 9.45 5.05 -8.11
C TYR A 176 10.38 6.17 -7.67
N GLY A 177 10.17 7.38 -8.22
CA GLY A 177 10.71 8.59 -7.63
C GLY A 177 10.03 8.87 -6.29
N ILE A 178 10.80 9.32 -5.30
CA ILE A 178 10.26 9.61 -3.97
C ILE A 178 10.68 10.98 -3.46
N GLU A 179 9.87 11.50 -2.55
CA GLU A 179 10.19 12.60 -1.66
C GLU A 179 9.84 12.23 -0.22
N GLY A 180 10.51 12.85 0.73
CA GLY A 180 10.27 12.53 2.14
C GLY A 180 11.33 13.10 3.06
N PHE A 181 11.76 12.30 4.04
CA PHE A 181 12.73 12.72 5.05
C PHE A 181 13.73 11.61 5.35
N LEU A 182 15.00 11.99 5.50
CA LEU A 182 16.02 11.11 6.06
C LEU A 182 15.76 10.96 7.58
N ILE A 183 15.83 9.72 8.05
CA ILE A 183 15.72 9.37 9.48
C ILE A 183 17.10 8.95 9.96
N GLU A 184 17.55 9.56 11.07
CA GLU A 184 18.75 9.15 11.81
C GLU A 184 18.45 9.16 13.31
N GLY A 185 18.77 8.06 14.00
CA GLY A 185 18.55 7.93 15.43
C GLY A 185 17.11 8.17 15.87
N GLY A 186 16.13 7.67 15.09
CA GLY A 186 14.70 7.82 15.37
C GLY A 186 14.12 9.21 15.12
N LYS A 187 14.81 10.08 14.38
CA LYS A 187 14.36 11.46 14.10
C LYS A 187 14.48 11.81 12.62
N MET A 188 13.53 12.58 12.12
CA MET A 188 13.64 13.21 10.80
C MET A 188 14.68 14.34 10.86
N VAL A 189 15.78 14.19 10.10
CA VAL A 189 16.93 15.12 10.14
C VAL A 189 17.04 16.01 8.92
N GLN A 190 16.56 15.55 7.75
CA GLN A 190 16.68 16.28 6.50
C GLN A 190 15.52 15.96 5.56
N PRO A 191 14.85 16.96 4.98
CA PRO A 191 13.93 16.73 3.87
C PRO A 191 14.70 16.29 2.63
N ILE A 192 14.18 15.27 1.93
CA ILE A 192 14.81 14.69 0.73
C ILE A 192 13.88 14.69 -0.47
N SER A 193 14.44 14.80 -1.65
CA SER A 193 13.76 14.66 -2.94
C SER A 193 14.72 14.13 -4.01
N GLU A 194 14.18 13.90 -5.21
CA GLU A 194 14.94 13.40 -6.36
C GLU A 194 15.72 12.10 -6.06
N MET A 195 15.14 11.25 -5.24
CA MET A 195 15.60 9.91 -4.93
C MET A 195 14.70 8.89 -5.64
N ASN A 196 15.23 7.72 -5.92
CA ASN A 196 14.43 6.60 -6.42
C ASN A 196 14.50 5.42 -5.45
N VAL A 197 13.36 4.75 -5.30
CA VAL A 197 13.28 3.42 -4.70
C VAL A 197 13.00 2.41 -5.81
N THR A 198 13.80 1.36 -5.86
CA THR A 198 13.70 0.32 -6.88
C THR A 198 13.68 -1.06 -6.25
N GLY A 199 12.98 -1.99 -6.87
CA GLY A 199 12.90 -3.34 -6.35
C GLY A 199 11.87 -4.20 -7.08
N ASN A 200 11.44 -5.24 -6.39
CA ASN A 200 10.40 -6.14 -6.85
C ASN A 200 9.30 -6.22 -5.79
N MET A 201 8.02 -6.16 -6.17
CA MET A 201 6.89 -6.11 -5.25
C MET A 201 6.83 -7.31 -4.30
N LEU A 202 7.09 -8.51 -4.78
CA LEU A 202 7.11 -9.68 -3.89
C LEU A 202 8.22 -9.58 -2.84
N LYS A 203 9.42 -9.14 -3.24
CA LYS A 203 10.53 -8.93 -2.29
C LYS A 203 10.20 -7.82 -1.29
N LEU A 204 9.68 -6.68 -1.76
CA LEU A 204 9.30 -5.56 -0.91
C LEU A 204 8.31 -5.99 0.19
N TRP A 205 7.20 -6.63 -0.18
CA TRP A 205 6.18 -7.04 0.79
C TRP A 205 6.65 -8.18 1.72
N ASN A 206 7.69 -8.92 1.37
CA ASN A 206 8.38 -9.85 2.28
C ASN A 206 9.33 -9.14 3.26
N GLN A 207 9.68 -7.88 3.00
CA GLN A 207 10.50 -7.03 3.89
C GLN A 207 9.63 -6.14 4.81
N LEU A 208 8.30 -6.28 4.78
CA LEU A 208 7.39 -5.60 5.71
C LEU A 208 7.59 -6.15 7.12
N VAL A 209 8.06 -5.30 8.04
CA VAL A 209 8.34 -5.68 9.43
C VAL A 209 7.34 -5.12 10.42
N GLU A 210 6.73 -3.97 10.13
CA GLU A 210 5.68 -3.40 10.96
C GLU A 210 4.58 -2.72 10.14
N VAL A 211 3.36 -2.86 10.65
CA VAL A 211 2.15 -2.18 10.17
C VAL A 211 1.72 -1.19 11.24
N GLY A 212 1.47 0.05 10.86
CA GLY A 212 1.02 1.07 11.79
C GLY A 212 -0.42 0.88 12.26
N ASN A 213 -0.88 1.77 13.15
CA ASN A 213 -2.25 1.81 13.67
C ASN A 213 -3.03 3.06 13.23
N ASP A 214 -2.53 3.77 12.23
CA ASP A 214 -2.99 5.07 11.75
C ASP A 214 -3.65 5.04 10.36
N PRO A 215 -4.66 4.16 10.10
CA PRO A 215 -5.21 4.00 8.76
C PRO A 215 -5.92 5.28 8.29
N ARG A 216 -5.86 5.57 6.99
CA ARG A 216 -6.53 6.72 6.40
C ARG A 216 -8.04 6.55 6.43
N GLN A 217 -8.72 7.21 7.37
CA GLN A 217 -10.16 7.07 7.62
C GLN A 217 -11.05 7.55 6.46
N SER A 218 -10.57 8.51 5.65
CA SER A 218 -11.31 9.09 4.52
C SER A 218 -11.19 8.31 3.21
N SER A 219 -10.56 7.13 3.24
CA SER A 219 -10.31 6.28 2.06
C SER A 219 -11.03 4.94 2.20
N SER A 220 -11.43 4.33 1.07
CA SER A 220 -11.79 2.92 1.01
C SER A 220 -10.57 2.00 1.10
N TRP A 221 -9.36 2.50 0.84
CA TRP A 221 -8.11 1.82 1.09
C TRP A 221 -7.56 2.29 2.43
N ARG A 222 -7.95 1.60 3.49
CA ARG A 222 -7.61 1.93 4.88
C ARG A 222 -6.27 1.30 5.28
N ILE A 223 -5.24 1.68 4.55
CA ILE A 223 -3.88 1.20 4.77
C ILE A 223 -3.16 2.20 5.67
N PRO A 224 -2.61 1.77 6.83
CA PRO A 224 -1.84 2.62 7.73
C PRO A 224 -0.43 2.87 7.21
N SER A 225 0.38 3.56 7.98
CA SER A 225 1.81 3.67 7.76
C SER A 225 2.47 2.29 7.79
N LEU A 226 3.45 2.06 6.92
CA LEU A 226 4.11 0.77 6.73
C LEU A 226 5.62 0.93 6.90
N HIS A 227 6.26 0.00 7.62
CA HIS A 227 7.71 -0.06 7.80
C HIS A 227 8.30 -1.31 7.13
N PHE A 228 9.23 -1.08 6.23
CA PHE A 228 9.99 -2.10 5.50
C PHE A 228 11.46 -1.98 5.84
N GLU A 229 12.16 -3.11 6.01
CA GLU A 229 13.60 -3.13 6.29
C GLU A 229 14.46 -3.36 5.04
N GLY A 230 15.60 -2.65 4.98
CA GLY A 230 16.66 -2.92 4.03
C GLY A 230 16.29 -2.71 2.56
N ILE A 231 15.67 -1.59 2.25
CA ILE A 231 15.21 -1.20 0.90
C ILE A 231 16.32 -0.41 0.18
N ASP A 232 16.48 -0.68 -1.11
CA ASP A 232 17.48 -0.03 -1.96
C ASP A 232 16.98 1.31 -2.49
N PHE A 233 17.73 2.37 -2.21
CA PHE A 233 17.50 3.73 -2.69
C PHE A 233 18.68 4.23 -3.53
N SER A 234 18.35 4.95 -4.60
CA SER A 234 19.32 5.65 -5.46
C SER A 234 19.14 7.15 -5.33
N GLY A 235 20.26 7.86 -5.11
CA GLY A 235 20.29 9.31 -4.98
C GLY A 235 21.58 9.90 -5.56
N LEU A 236 22.52 10.31 -4.68
CA LEU A 236 23.86 10.76 -5.08
C LEU A 236 24.79 9.58 -5.32
#